data_b1a39e395f72559e7a10534ea28de60a
#
_entry.id   b1a39e395f72559e7a10534ea28de60a
#
_cell.length_a   1.000
_cell.length_b   1.000
_cell.length_c   1.000
_cell.angle_alpha   90.00
_cell.angle_beta   90.00
_cell.angle_gamma   90.00
#
_symmetry.space_group_name_H-M   'P 1'
#
loop_
_entity.id
_entity.type
_entity.pdbx_description
1 polymer ?
#
loop_
_entity_poly.entity_id
_entity_poly.type
_entity_poly.pdbx_seq_one_letter_code
_entity_poly.pdbx_strand_id
1 'polypeptide(L)'
;MEMLDIQGLEELARDYTETCRRIIFVLGALDEVAMQVFLDMQSHAPVTIEPGPVPGGSVAYRGSICVSTPAQMIPEILRALVGANVGVYQIVAV
;
A
#
# COMPACT_ATOMS: atom_id res chain seq x y z
N MET A 1 7.85 6.99 -10.95
CA MET A 1 7.35 5.82 -10.19
C MET A 1 8.53 4.95 -9.77
N GLU A 2 8.60 4.61 -8.52
CA GLU A 2 9.72 3.87 -7.95
C GLU A 2 9.23 2.57 -7.35
N MET A 3 9.82 1.45 -7.79
CA MET A 3 9.54 0.15 -7.19
C MET A 3 10.40 -0.01 -5.94
N LEU A 4 9.78 -0.38 -4.82
CA LEU A 4 10.45 -0.48 -3.53
C LEU A 4 10.86 -1.92 -3.27
N ASP A 5 12.16 -2.13 -3.06
CA ASP A 5 12.69 -3.38 -2.51
C ASP A 5 12.75 -3.27 -0.97
N ILE A 6 13.31 -4.28 -0.32
CA ILE A 6 13.40 -4.30 1.14
C ILE A 6 14.19 -3.10 1.66
N GLN A 7 15.30 -2.76 1.00
CA GLN A 7 16.11 -1.62 1.40
C GLN A 7 15.37 -0.29 1.20
N GLY A 8 14.68 -0.15 0.08
CA GLY A 8 13.88 1.05 -0.18
C GLY A 8 12.76 1.23 0.83
N LEU A 9 12.12 0.13 1.25
CA LEU A 9 11.10 0.17 2.30
C LEU A 9 11.67 0.60 3.64
N GLU A 10 12.86 0.11 4.00
CA GLU A 10 13.52 0.51 5.24
C GLU A 10 13.89 1.98 5.23
N GLU A 11 14.38 2.49 4.12
CA GLU A 11 14.71 3.92 3.97
C GLU A 11 13.48 4.79 4.09
N LEU A 12 12.36 4.39 3.44
CA LEU A 12 11.10 5.11 3.57
C LEU A 12 10.56 5.08 4.99
N ALA A 13 10.66 3.94 5.65
CA ALA A 13 10.19 3.80 7.03
C ALA A 13 11.00 4.64 8.02
N ARG A 14 12.21 5.02 7.68
CA ARG A 14 13.04 5.92 8.47
C ARG A 14 12.72 7.39 8.25
N ASP A 15 11.96 7.69 7.21
CA ASP A 15 11.47 9.04 6.96
C ASP A 15 10.32 9.32 7.91
N TYR A 16 10.61 9.96 9.04
CA TYR A 16 9.64 10.24 10.08
C TYR A 16 8.73 11.43 9.78
N THR A 17 8.68 11.85 8.53
CA THR A 17 7.74 12.90 8.16
C THR A 17 6.33 12.30 8.09
N GLU A 18 5.35 13.06 8.60
CA GLU A 18 3.95 12.67 8.51
C GLU A 18 3.35 12.97 7.13
N THR A 19 4.21 13.33 6.18
CA THR A 19 3.79 13.61 4.81
C THR A 19 3.27 12.35 4.16
N CYS A 20 2.02 12.39 3.72
CA CYS A 20 1.42 11.28 3.02
C CYS A 20 2.02 11.14 1.62
N ARG A 21 2.27 9.91 1.23
CA ARG A 21 2.75 9.54 -0.10
C ARG A 21 1.74 8.62 -0.74
N ARG A 22 1.66 8.64 -2.05
CA ARG A 22 0.80 7.73 -2.80
C ARG A 22 1.58 6.45 -3.06
N ILE A 23 1.05 5.35 -2.54
CA ILE A 23 1.70 4.04 -2.61
C ILE A 23 0.73 3.08 -3.31
N ILE A 24 1.24 2.34 -4.30
CA ILE A 24 0.47 1.31 -4.97
C ILE A 24 0.91 -0.04 -4.41
N PHE A 25 -0.05 -0.82 -3.93
CA PHE A 25 0.15 -2.20 -3.53
C PHE A 25 -0.38 -3.10 -4.64
N VAL A 26 0.49 -3.94 -5.19
CA VAL A 26 0.10 -4.96 -6.17
C VAL A 26 -0.05 -6.28 -5.42
N LEU A 27 -1.28 -6.73 -5.29
CA LEU A 27 -1.64 -7.90 -4.49
C LEU A 27 -1.93 -9.10 -5.39
N GLY A 28 -1.93 -10.30 -4.81
CA GLY A 28 -2.35 -11.50 -5.52
C GLY A 28 -3.81 -11.43 -5.97
N ALA A 29 -4.66 -10.84 -5.12
CA ALA A 29 -6.05 -10.54 -5.47
C ALA A 29 -6.53 -9.42 -4.56
N LEU A 30 -7.30 -8.51 -5.11
CA LEU A 30 -7.99 -7.47 -4.33
C LEU A 30 -9.44 -7.94 -4.10
N ASP A 31 -9.59 -8.92 -3.25
CA ASP A 31 -10.87 -9.50 -2.87
C ASP A 31 -11.44 -8.80 -1.62
N GLU A 32 -12.53 -9.34 -1.08
CA GLU A 32 -13.17 -8.77 0.11
C GLU A 32 -12.24 -8.75 1.32
N VAL A 33 -11.41 -9.78 1.46
CA VAL A 33 -10.47 -9.87 2.60
C VAL A 33 -9.42 -8.76 2.50
N ALA A 34 -8.82 -8.59 1.33
CA ALA A 34 -7.82 -7.55 1.11
C ALA A 34 -8.42 -6.15 1.27
N MET A 35 -9.60 -5.91 0.67
CA MET A 35 -10.29 -4.63 0.83
C MET A 35 -10.62 -4.33 2.28
N GLN A 36 -11.02 -5.34 3.04
CA GLN A 36 -11.34 -5.14 4.46
C GLN A 36 -10.13 -4.69 5.25
N VAL A 37 -8.94 -5.21 4.93
CA VAL A 37 -7.70 -4.76 5.58
C VAL A 37 -7.51 -3.27 5.37
N PHE A 38 -7.64 -2.78 4.14
CA PHE A 38 -7.47 -1.36 3.84
C PHE A 38 -8.57 -0.50 4.46
N LEU A 39 -9.81 -0.97 4.44
CA LEU A 39 -10.92 -0.25 5.07
C LEU A 39 -10.73 -0.14 6.59
N ASP A 40 -10.29 -1.21 7.23
CA ASP A 40 -10.00 -1.18 8.66
C ASP A 40 -8.85 -0.21 8.98
N MET A 41 -7.80 -0.24 8.18
CA MET A 41 -6.68 0.68 8.34
C MET A 41 -7.14 2.13 8.17
N GLN A 42 -7.97 2.39 7.17
CA GLN A 42 -8.50 3.74 6.91
C GLN A 42 -9.31 4.26 8.09
N SER A 43 -9.97 3.39 8.84
CA SER A 43 -10.84 3.79 9.95
C SER A 43 -10.09 4.20 11.21
N HIS A 44 -8.82 3.77 11.39
CA HIS A 44 -8.09 4.03 12.63
C HIS A 44 -6.62 4.44 12.43
N ALA A 45 -6.18 4.60 11.20
CA ALA A 45 -4.80 4.97 10.89
C ALA A 45 -4.78 6.02 9.76
N PRO A 46 -3.67 6.75 9.58
CA PRO A 46 -3.57 7.75 8.52
C PRO A 46 -3.37 7.09 7.13
N VAL A 47 -4.34 6.32 6.72
CA VAL A 47 -4.37 5.60 5.44
C VAL A 47 -5.65 6.02 4.72
N THR A 48 -5.52 6.51 3.49
CA THR A 48 -6.68 6.91 2.68
C THR A 48 -6.62 6.16 1.35
N ILE A 49 -7.67 5.40 1.06
CA ILE A 49 -7.79 4.73 -0.23
C ILE A 49 -8.08 5.79 -1.29
N GLU A 50 -7.22 5.85 -2.32
CA GLU A 50 -7.39 6.79 -3.41
C GLU A 50 -8.51 6.33 -4.34
N PRO A 51 -9.48 7.20 -4.67
CA PRO A 51 -10.52 6.84 -5.62
C PRO A 51 -10.00 6.88 -7.06
N GLY A 52 -10.67 6.17 -7.94
CA GLY A 52 -10.40 6.18 -9.36
C GLY A 52 -9.34 5.17 -9.80
N PRO A 53 -8.87 5.28 -11.06
CA PRO A 53 -7.90 4.34 -11.60
C PRO A 53 -6.55 4.44 -10.88
N VAL A 54 -5.87 3.30 -10.78
CA VAL A 54 -4.54 3.25 -10.19
C VAL A 54 -3.56 4.02 -11.09
N PRO A 55 -2.75 4.95 -10.54
CA PRO A 55 -1.77 5.68 -11.33
C PRO A 55 -0.78 4.76 -12.02
N GLY A 56 -0.29 5.19 -13.19
CA GLY A 56 0.73 4.45 -13.91
C GLY A 56 0.21 3.36 -14.83
N GLY A 57 -1.07 3.30 -15.09
CA GLY A 57 -1.78 2.50 -16.12
C GLY A 57 -1.26 1.08 -16.39
N SER A 58 0.02 0.94 -16.64
CA SER A 58 0.67 -0.35 -16.92
C SER A 58 0.73 -1.28 -15.71
N VAL A 59 0.43 -0.77 -14.53
CA VAL A 59 0.36 -1.56 -13.28
C VAL A 59 -1.08 -1.89 -12.93
N ALA A 60 -2.00 -1.70 -13.87
CA ALA A 60 -3.42 -1.95 -13.67
C ALA A 60 -3.74 -3.45 -13.67
N TYR A 61 -3.18 -4.16 -12.72
CA TYR A 61 -3.60 -5.53 -12.43
C TYR A 61 -4.85 -5.49 -11.56
N ARG A 62 -5.65 -6.55 -11.65
CA ARG A 62 -6.87 -6.68 -10.84
C ARG A 62 -6.63 -6.59 -9.34
N GLY A 63 -5.39 -6.78 -8.91
CA GLY A 63 -5.02 -6.73 -7.50
C GLY A 63 -4.37 -5.44 -7.06
N SER A 64 -4.37 -4.38 -7.87
CA SER A 64 -3.68 -3.15 -7.51
C SER A 64 -4.60 -2.19 -6.75
N ILE A 65 -4.06 -1.57 -5.70
CA ILE A 65 -4.75 -0.53 -4.95
C ILE A 65 -3.77 0.59 -4.63
N CYS A 66 -4.21 1.83 -4.79
CA CYS A 66 -3.41 3.00 -4.42
C CYS A 66 -3.95 3.62 -3.14
N VAL A 67 -3.06 3.87 -2.21
CA VAL A 67 -3.42 4.53 -0.95
C VAL A 67 -2.49 5.71 -0.70
N SER A 68 -3.01 6.72 -0.02
CA SER A 68 -2.22 7.85 0.49
C SER A 68 -1.94 7.58 1.96
N THR A 69 -0.66 7.52 2.33
CA THR A 69 -0.27 7.20 3.69
C THR A 69 1.15 7.69 3.97
N PRO A 70 1.48 8.03 5.23
CA PRO A 70 2.87 8.24 5.60
C PRO A 70 3.69 6.98 5.36
N ALA A 71 4.94 7.15 4.93
CA ALA A 71 5.81 6.02 4.60
C ALA A 71 6.00 5.06 5.79
N GLN A 72 5.99 5.58 7.00
CA GLN A 72 6.13 4.78 8.22
C GLN A 72 4.98 3.80 8.44
N MET A 73 3.85 3.99 7.75
CA MET A 73 2.72 3.07 7.84
C MET A 73 2.86 1.84 6.93
N ILE A 74 3.79 1.87 5.98
CA ILE A 74 3.96 0.75 5.03
C ILE A 74 4.21 -0.58 5.74
N PRO A 75 5.12 -0.68 6.72
CA PRO A 75 5.31 -1.94 7.45
C PRO A 75 4.05 -2.42 8.17
N GLU A 76 3.27 -1.50 8.72
CA GLU A 76 2.01 -1.84 9.40
C GLU A 76 0.98 -2.41 8.43
N ILE A 77 0.86 -1.79 7.25
CA ILE A 77 -0.05 -2.27 6.20
C ILE A 77 0.39 -3.66 5.73
N LEU A 78 1.69 -3.85 5.49
CA LEU A 78 2.23 -5.14 5.08
C LEU A 78 1.94 -6.22 6.13
N ARG A 79 2.14 -5.90 7.41
CA ARG A 79 1.88 -6.84 8.49
C ARG A 79 0.42 -7.26 8.53
N ALA A 80 -0.48 -6.31 8.35
CA ALA A 80 -1.91 -6.58 8.32
C ALA A 80 -2.30 -7.45 7.13
N LEU A 81 -1.73 -7.19 5.95
CA LEU A 81 -1.99 -7.98 4.74
C LEU A 81 -1.47 -9.41 4.89
N VAL A 82 -0.25 -9.57 5.37
CA VAL A 82 0.34 -10.90 5.58
C VAL A 82 -0.47 -11.67 6.63
N GLY A 83 -0.90 -11.01 7.70
CA GLY A 83 -1.74 -11.62 8.72
C GLY A 83 -3.10 -12.09 8.20
N ALA A 84 -3.59 -11.48 7.12
CA ALA A 84 -4.83 -11.87 6.46
C ALA A 84 -4.60 -12.84 5.27
N ASN A 85 -3.39 -13.36 5.12
CA ASN A 85 -2.99 -14.24 4.01
C ASN A 85 -3.14 -13.59 2.63
N VAL A 86 -2.95 -12.28 2.55
CA VAL A 86 -2.97 -11.56 1.28
C VAL A 86 -1.56 -11.50 0.71
N GLY A 87 -1.36 -12.04 -0.47
CA GLY A 87 -0.06 -11.98 -1.13
C GLY A 87 0.24 -10.58 -1.65
N VAL A 88 1.43 -10.06 -1.36
CA VAL A 88 1.89 -8.76 -1.85
C VAL A 88 3.04 -9.01 -2.82
N TYR A 89 2.84 -8.66 -4.08
CA TYR A 89 3.82 -8.90 -5.13
C TYR A 89 4.76 -7.71 -5.34
N GLN A 90 4.22 -6.50 -5.25
CA GLN A 90 5.00 -5.29 -5.46
C GLN A 90 4.45 -4.16 -4.62
N ILE A 91 5.32 -3.23 -4.26
CA ILE A 91 4.96 -1.95 -3.65
C ILE A 91 5.65 -0.88 -4.47
N VAL A 92 4.88 0.09 -4.94
CA VAL A 92 5.38 1.13 -5.84
C VAL A 92 5.04 2.50 -5.27
N ALA A 93 6.05 3.34 -5.09
CA ALA A 93 5.85 4.74 -4.72
C ALA A 93 5.60 5.58 -5.98
N VAL A 94 4.60 6.44 -5.92
CA VAL A 94 4.20 7.28 -7.04
C VAL A 94 4.57 8.73 -6.79
#